data_e716b84ca344ac29882b5ceeb9b49e88
#
_entry.id   e716b84ca344ac29882b5ceeb9b49e88
#
_cell.length_a   1.000
_cell.length_b   1.000
_cell.length_c   1.000
_cell.angle_alpha   90.00
_cell.angle_beta   90.00
_cell.angle_gamma   90.00
#
_symmetry.space_group_name_H-M   'P 1'
#
loop_
_entity.id
_entity.type
_entity.pdbx_description
1 polymer ?
#
loop_
_entity_poly.entity_id
_entity_poly.type
_entity_poly.pdbx_seq_one_letter_code
_entity_poly.pdbx_strand_id
1 'polypeptide(L)'
;KLEYNVVMENANYSDGKPYTVKYPSRNKTDLHNKPVQVPFEVAQPEIRNPFIIPGIKKIHFDPKLNPDYNFNNYVEGECNRLARSAGLAVGNNPGGTAFNPLMIYGDSGLGKTHLAQAIGILVKEKHPDKIVLYVNANKFQTQFVESVRNNNKNDFLHFYQMIDVLILDDVHEFAGKEKTQDTFFHIFNHLHQSGKQL
;
A
#
# COMPACT_ATOMS: atom_id res chain seq x y z
N LYS A 1 -10.48 4.04 -50.10
CA LYS A 1 -9.13 3.86 -49.53
C LYS A 1 -8.97 4.93 -48.46
N LEU A 2 -9.04 4.52 -47.19
CA LEU A 2 -8.77 5.38 -46.07
C LEU A 2 -7.28 5.28 -45.75
N GLU A 3 -6.58 6.39 -45.88
CA GLU A 3 -5.19 6.52 -45.47
C GLU A 3 -5.19 7.08 -44.01
N TYR A 4 -4.57 6.35 -43.09
CA TYR A 4 -4.41 6.81 -41.71
C TYR A 4 -3.00 7.39 -41.57
N ASN A 5 -2.92 8.65 -41.17
CA ASN A 5 -1.67 9.28 -40.74
C ASN A 5 -1.59 9.21 -39.23
N VAL A 6 -0.62 8.48 -38.69
CA VAL A 6 -0.29 8.49 -37.25
C VAL A 6 0.77 9.54 -37.01
N VAL A 7 0.41 10.62 -36.35
CA VAL A 7 1.35 11.65 -35.90
C VAL A 7 1.75 11.30 -34.46
N MET A 8 3.02 10.99 -34.23
CA MET A 8 3.60 10.93 -32.90
C MET A 8 4.30 12.25 -32.59
N GLU A 9 3.75 13.00 -31.62
CA GLU A 9 4.45 14.16 -31.06
C GLU A 9 5.49 13.67 -30.05
N ASN A 10 6.76 13.88 -30.38
CA ASN A 10 7.87 13.69 -29.44
C ASN A 10 8.32 15.07 -28.96
N ALA A 11 8.20 15.32 -27.65
CA ALA A 11 8.37 16.64 -27.03
C ALA A 11 9.80 17.22 -27.01
N ASN A 12 10.76 16.63 -27.73
CA ASN A 12 12.17 17.03 -27.66
C ASN A 12 12.85 17.32 -29.02
N TYR A 13 12.10 17.75 -30.04
CA TYR A 13 12.74 18.18 -31.29
C TYR A 13 12.34 19.60 -31.67
N SER A 14 13.33 20.48 -31.79
CA SER A 14 13.21 21.92 -31.97
C SER A 14 12.87 22.39 -33.38
N ASP A 15 12.52 21.53 -34.32
CA ASP A 15 12.29 21.89 -35.74
C ASP A 15 10.92 21.53 -36.31
N GLY A 16 9.90 21.46 -35.51
CA GLY A 16 8.48 21.58 -35.89
C GLY A 16 7.97 21.03 -37.24
N LYS A 17 8.70 20.15 -37.97
CA LYS A 17 8.25 19.56 -39.21
C LYS A 17 7.88 18.10 -39.03
N PRO A 18 6.66 17.69 -39.36
CA PRO A 18 6.26 16.29 -39.33
C PRO A 18 7.02 15.51 -40.39
N TYR A 19 7.64 14.38 -40.04
CA TYR A 19 8.23 13.49 -41.02
C TYR A 19 7.27 12.37 -41.35
N THR A 20 7.24 12.05 -42.65
CA THR A 20 6.41 10.96 -43.20
C THR A 20 7.28 9.72 -43.39
N VAL A 21 6.89 8.61 -42.79
CA VAL A 21 7.54 7.30 -43.03
C VAL A 21 6.91 6.70 -44.27
N LYS A 22 7.69 6.58 -45.35
CA LYS A 22 7.27 5.87 -46.56
C LYS A 22 7.58 4.38 -46.41
N TYR A 23 6.55 3.56 -46.40
CA TYR A 23 6.73 2.12 -46.53
C TYR A 23 7.01 1.74 -47.99
N PRO A 24 7.98 0.86 -48.28
CA PRO A 24 8.22 0.41 -49.65
C PRO A 24 7.01 -0.38 -50.16
N SER A 25 6.48 0.04 -51.31
CA SER A 25 5.42 -0.69 -52.00
C SER A 25 5.96 -2.03 -52.51
N ARG A 26 5.35 -3.10 -52.05
CA ARG A 26 5.65 -4.46 -52.55
C ARG A 26 5.21 -4.57 -54.02
N ASN A 27 6.14 -4.67 -54.92
CA ASN A 27 5.89 -5.03 -56.33
C ASN A 27 5.29 -6.44 -56.37
N LYS A 28 4.14 -6.51 -57.07
CA LYS A 28 3.52 -7.78 -57.47
C LYS A 28 4.33 -8.34 -58.65
N THR A 29 5.03 -9.44 -58.50
CA THR A 29 5.23 -10.43 -59.56
C THR A 29 5.54 -11.78 -58.92
N ASP A 30 4.84 -12.72 -59.52
CA ASP A 30 5.06 -14.14 -59.64
C ASP A 30 4.46 -15.12 -58.61
N LEU A 31 3.40 -15.65 -59.18
CA LEU A 31 2.75 -16.90 -58.84
C LEU A 31 3.72 -18.08 -58.96
N HIS A 32 3.82 -18.90 -57.93
CA HIS A 32 3.69 -20.36 -58.07
C HIS A 32 3.30 -20.96 -56.72
N ASN A 33 2.13 -21.56 -56.72
CA ASN A 33 1.50 -22.30 -55.65
C ASN A 33 2.37 -23.42 -55.08
N LYS A 34 2.64 -23.38 -53.80
CA LYS A 34 2.59 -24.55 -52.88
C LYS A 34 2.13 -24.06 -51.52
N PRO A 35 1.08 -24.62 -50.93
CA PRO A 35 0.70 -24.27 -49.57
C PRO A 35 1.72 -24.92 -48.62
N VAL A 36 2.62 -24.10 -48.11
CA VAL A 36 3.42 -24.47 -46.94
C VAL A 36 2.49 -24.27 -45.71
N GLN A 37 1.94 -25.36 -45.20
CA GLN A 37 1.32 -25.39 -43.89
C GLN A 37 2.43 -25.20 -42.85
N VAL A 38 2.68 -23.99 -42.44
CA VAL A 38 3.38 -23.71 -41.17
C VAL A 38 2.32 -23.74 -40.07
N PRO A 39 2.45 -24.60 -39.07
CA PRO A 39 1.57 -24.50 -37.92
C PRO A 39 1.91 -23.20 -37.18
N PHE A 40 1.20 -22.15 -37.49
CA PHE A 40 1.20 -20.94 -36.67
C PHE A 40 0.28 -21.24 -35.50
N GLU A 41 0.83 -21.76 -34.41
CA GLU A 41 0.24 -21.55 -33.12
C GLU A 41 0.33 -20.03 -32.86
N VAL A 42 -0.75 -19.34 -33.14
CA VAL A 42 -0.95 -17.97 -32.64
C VAL A 42 -1.13 -18.10 -31.14
N ALA A 43 -0.03 -18.07 -30.41
CA ALA A 43 -0.08 -17.78 -29.01
C ALA A 43 -0.79 -16.43 -28.91
N GLN A 44 -2.04 -16.44 -28.46
CA GLN A 44 -2.77 -15.21 -28.16
C GLN A 44 -1.91 -14.45 -27.16
N PRO A 45 -1.49 -13.22 -27.44
CA PRO A 45 -0.81 -12.44 -26.43
C PRO A 45 -1.83 -12.24 -25.31
N GLU A 46 -1.64 -12.95 -24.20
CA GLU A 46 -2.30 -12.59 -22.95
C GLU A 46 -2.03 -11.10 -22.76
N ILE A 47 -3.08 -10.29 -22.79
CA ILE A 47 -2.99 -8.88 -22.43
C ILE A 47 -2.65 -8.87 -20.93
N ARG A 48 -1.36 -8.95 -20.63
CA ARG A 48 -0.89 -8.86 -19.27
C ARG A 48 -1.14 -7.43 -18.83
N ASN A 49 -1.98 -7.29 -17.80
CA ASN A 49 -2.18 -6.01 -17.16
C ASN A 49 -0.80 -5.43 -16.80
N PRO A 50 -0.36 -4.29 -17.37
CA PRO A 50 0.98 -3.75 -17.14
C PRO A 50 1.22 -3.36 -15.68
N PHE A 51 0.16 -3.32 -14.85
CA PHE A 51 0.23 -3.06 -13.42
C PHE A 51 0.36 -4.33 -12.57
N ILE A 52 0.27 -5.53 -13.17
CA ILE A 52 0.57 -6.78 -12.49
C ILE A 52 2.01 -7.15 -12.84
N ILE A 53 2.93 -6.85 -11.93
CA ILE A 53 4.32 -7.31 -12.05
C ILE A 53 4.33 -8.79 -11.63
N PRO A 54 4.56 -9.75 -12.59
CA PRO A 54 4.63 -11.17 -12.23
C PRO A 54 5.89 -11.38 -11.38
N GLY A 55 5.71 -11.85 -10.16
CA GLY A 55 6.83 -12.21 -9.28
C GLY A 55 7.06 -11.30 -8.09
N ILE A 56 6.22 -10.31 -7.81
CA ILE A 56 6.17 -9.75 -6.46
C ILE A 56 5.63 -10.85 -5.55
N LYS A 57 6.53 -11.66 -5.02
CA LYS A 57 6.24 -12.48 -3.84
C LYS A 57 5.58 -11.54 -2.84
N LYS A 58 4.41 -11.92 -2.28
CA LYS A 58 3.78 -11.20 -1.18
C LYS A 58 4.89 -10.82 -0.22
N ILE A 59 5.15 -9.52 -0.06
CA ILE A 59 6.19 -9.06 0.86
C ILE A 59 5.74 -9.57 2.21
N HIS A 60 6.48 -10.53 2.76
CA HIS A 60 6.18 -11.06 4.09
C HIS A 60 6.55 -9.97 5.08
N PHE A 61 5.57 -9.14 5.39
CA PHE A 61 5.74 -8.00 6.28
C PHE A 61 5.58 -8.47 7.72
N ASP A 62 6.61 -8.28 8.53
CA ASP A 62 6.55 -8.57 9.97
C ASP A 62 5.74 -7.46 10.67
N PRO A 63 4.53 -7.75 11.17
CA PRO A 63 3.64 -6.77 11.79
C PRO A 63 4.17 -6.22 13.11
N LYS A 64 5.25 -6.79 13.67
CA LYS A 64 5.84 -6.42 14.98
C LYS A 64 4.87 -6.57 16.15
N LEU A 65 3.91 -7.49 16.05
CA LEU A 65 2.94 -7.81 17.09
C LEU A 65 3.50 -8.87 18.03
N ASN A 66 3.20 -8.74 19.32
CA ASN A 66 3.48 -9.79 20.31
C ASN A 66 2.28 -10.75 20.37
N PRO A 67 2.44 -12.05 20.02
CA PRO A 67 1.35 -13.01 19.99
C PRO A 67 0.66 -13.23 21.36
N ASP A 68 1.35 -12.89 22.46
CA ASP A 68 0.79 -13.00 23.80
C ASP A 68 -0.28 -11.92 24.09
N TYR A 69 -0.36 -10.85 23.30
CA TYR A 69 -1.33 -9.78 23.46
C TYR A 69 -2.52 -9.99 22.54
N ASN A 70 -3.38 -10.96 22.87
CA ASN A 70 -4.57 -11.28 22.10
C ASN A 70 -5.87 -11.05 22.91
N PHE A 71 -7.03 -11.12 22.25
CA PHE A 71 -8.33 -10.92 22.92
C PHE A 71 -8.71 -12.03 23.91
N ASN A 72 -8.08 -13.23 23.83
CA ASN A 72 -8.42 -14.35 24.71
C ASN A 72 -7.87 -14.15 26.14
N ASN A 73 -6.73 -13.47 26.25
CA ASN A 73 -6.10 -13.17 27.53
C ASN A 73 -6.25 -11.69 27.95
N TYR A 74 -7.02 -10.90 27.19
CA TYR A 74 -7.37 -9.53 27.56
C TYR A 74 -8.48 -9.54 28.60
N VAL A 75 -8.17 -9.07 29.81
CA VAL A 75 -9.13 -9.04 30.93
C VAL A 75 -10.14 -7.93 30.67
N GLU A 76 -11.43 -8.31 30.59
CA GLU A 76 -12.53 -7.36 30.44
C GLU A 76 -13.04 -6.90 31.82
N GLY A 77 -13.22 -5.60 31.94
CA GLY A 77 -13.83 -4.94 33.08
C GLY A 77 -14.80 -3.85 32.62
N GLU A 78 -15.51 -3.25 33.52
CA GLU A 78 -16.47 -2.18 33.18
C GLU A 78 -15.79 -0.98 32.49
N CYS A 79 -14.58 -0.62 32.94
CA CYS A 79 -13.84 0.53 32.44
C CYS A 79 -13.33 0.35 30.99
N ASN A 80 -13.14 -0.88 30.50
CA ASN A 80 -12.56 -1.15 29.18
C ASN A 80 -13.52 -1.88 28.23
N ARG A 81 -14.74 -2.22 28.66
CA ARG A 81 -15.71 -2.96 27.83
C ARG A 81 -16.03 -2.26 26.53
N LEU A 82 -16.21 -0.94 26.54
CA LEU A 82 -16.45 -0.17 25.33
C LEU A 82 -15.23 -0.22 24.39
N ALA A 83 -14.03 -0.01 24.91
CA ALA A 83 -12.80 -0.06 24.13
C ALA A 83 -12.58 -1.45 23.52
N ARG A 84 -12.83 -2.53 24.29
CA ARG A 84 -12.77 -3.91 23.81
C ARG A 84 -13.80 -4.16 22.70
N SER A 85 -15.03 -3.71 22.86
CA SER A 85 -16.07 -3.86 21.83
C SER A 85 -15.73 -3.13 20.55
N ALA A 86 -15.24 -1.88 20.64
CA ALA A 86 -14.76 -1.12 19.48
C ALA A 86 -13.56 -1.82 18.81
N GLY A 87 -12.62 -2.33 19.61
CA GLY A 87 -11.47 -3.08 19.09
C GLY A 87 -11.87 -4.34 18.35
N LEU A 88 -12.85 -5.10 18.86
CA LEU A 88 -13.41 -6.26 18.17
C LEU A 88 -14.09 -5.87 16.84
N ALA A 89 -14.84 -4.77 16.82
CA ALA A 89 -15.47 -4.27 15.60
C ALA A 89 -14.41 -3.92 14.54
N VAL A 90 -13.36 -3.19 14.92
CA VAL A 90 -12.23 -2.84 14.04
C VAL A 90 -11.49 -4.09 13.57
N GLY A 91 -11.17 -5.02 14.47
CA GLY A 91 -10.47 -6.26 14.13
C GLY A 91 -11.25 -7.13 13.13
N ASN A 92 -12.58 -7.09 13.19
CA ASN A 92 -13.44 -7.81 12.24
C ASN A 92 -13.59 -7.10 10.88
N ASN A 93 -13.59 -5.78 10.86
CA ASN A 93 -13.80 -4.99 9.64
C ASN A 93 -12.94 -3.71 9.65
N PRO A 94 -11.61 -3.84 9.49
CA PRO A 94 -10.70 -2.71 9.55
C PRO A 94 -10.93 -1.73 8.39
N GLY A 95 -11.07 -0.44 8.74
CA GLY A 95 -11.39 0.65 7.81
C GLY A 95 -12.86 0.76 7.44
N GLY A 96 -13.68 -0.25 7.75
CA GLY A 96 -15.11 -0.28 7.44
C GLY A 96 -16.04 0.07 8.61
N THR A 97 -15.49 0.51 9.74
CA THR A 97 -16.27 0.89 10.94
C THR A 97 -16.26 2.41 11.15
N ALA A 98 -17.17 2.90 11.98
CA ALA A 98 -17.16 4.30 12.43
C ALA A 98 -15.95 4.63 13.34
N PHE A 99 -15.19 3.60 13.78
CA PHE A 99 -14.01 3.74 14.63
C PHE A 99 -12.74 3.87 13.78
N ASN A 100 -12.69 4.90 12.94
CA ASN A 100 -11.50 5.19 12.13
C ASN A 100 -11.26 6.71 12.08
N PRO A 101 -10.25 7.22 12.81
CA PRO A 101 -9.30 6.49 13.67
C PRO A 101 -9.93 5.98 14.96
N LEU A 102 -9.44 4.84 15.48
CA LEU A 102 -9.73 4.38 16.83
C LEU A 102 -8.66 4.90 17.80
N MET A 103 -9.03 5.79 18.69
CA MET A 103 -8.12 6.33 19.70
C MET A 103 -8.40 5.71 21.07
N ILE A 104 -7.40 5.03 21.63
CA ILE A 104 -7.46 4.40 22.94
C ILE A 104 -6.61 5.25 23.91
N TYR A 105 -7.24 5.75 24.97
CA TYR A 105 -6.57 6.57 25.97
C TYR A 105 -6.97 6.15 27.39
N GLY A 106 -6.18 6.53 28.38
CA GLY A 106 -6.36 6.19 29.79
C GLY A 106 -5.04 6.12 30.53
N ASP A 107 -5.08 5.89 31.82
CA ASP A 107 -3.91 5.84 32.69
C ASP A 107 -2.97 4.67 32.37
N SER A 108 -1.75 4.74 32.89
CA SER A 108 -0.76 3.68 32.70
C SER A 108 -1.26 2.36 33.33
N GLY A 109 -0.88 1.23 32.70
CA GLY A 109 -1.24 -0.09 33.21
C GLY A 109 -2.65 -0.60 32.89
N LEU A 110 -3.51 0.20 32.23
CA LEU A 110 -4.88 -0.19 31.88
C LEU A 110 -5.00 -1.08 30.62
N GLY A 111 -3.90 -1.61 30.10
CA GLY A 111 -3.93 -2.55 28.98
C GLY A 111 -4.11 -1.93 27.59
N LYS A 112 -3.82 -0.63 27.39
CA LYS A 112 -3.92 0.05 26.09
C LYS A 112 -3.10 -0.65 25.00
N THR A 113 -1.82 -0.87 25.27
CA THR A 113 -0.90 -1.57 24.37
C THR A 113 -1.37 -3.00 24.07
N HIS A 114 -1.86 -3.72 25.08
CA HIS A 114 -2.43 -5.05 24.91
C HIS A 114 -3.63 -5.01 23.94
N LEU A 115 -4.60 -4.13 24.19
CA LEU A 115 -5.77 -4.00 23.33
C LEU A 115 -5.39 -3.62 21.91
N ALA A 116 -4.49 -2.65 21.73
CA ALA A 116 -4.03 -2.22 20.42
C ALA A 116 -3.38 -3.37 19.62
N GLN A 117 -2.54 -4.17 20.28
CA GLN A 117 -1.93 -5.33 19.64
C GLN A 117 -2.92 -6.47 19.40
N ALA A 118 -3.88 -6.70 20.33
CA ALA A 118 -4.94 -7.70 20.14
C ALA A 118 -5.79 -7.40 18.88
N ILE A 119 -6.07 -6.12 18.62
CA ILE A 119 -6.73 -5.70 17.37
C ILE A 119 -5.90 -6.10 16.16
N GLY A 120 -4.60 -5.80 16.17
CA GLY A 120 -3.71 -6.15 15.07
C GLY A 120 -3.62 -7.66 14.81
N ILE A 121 -3.55 -8.46 15.86
CA ILE A 121 -3.56 -9.92 15.78
C ILE A 121 -4.86 -10.41 15.15
N LEU A 122 -6.01 -9.94 15.63
CA LEU A 122 -7.31 -10.32 15.09
C LEU A 122 -7.46 -9.94 13.61
N VAL A 123 -6.96 -8.76 13.21
CA VAL A 123 -6.92 -8.39 11.79
C VAL A 123 -6.09 -9.38 10.98
N LYS A 124 -4.90 -9.75 11.46
CA LYS A 124 -4.04 -10.71 10.73
C LYS A 124 -4.66 -12.09 10.62
N GLU A 125 -5.38 -12.55 11.64
CA GLU A 125 -6.11 -13.82 11.62
C GLU A 125 -7.25 -13.83 10.60
N LYS A 126 -8.04 -12.75 10.55
CA LYS A 126 -9.22 -12.65 9.69
C LYS A 126 -8.95 -12.13 8.29
N HIS A 127 -7.93 -11.31 8.15
CA HIS A 127 -7.56 -10.65 6.90
C HIS A 127 -6.05 -10.82 6.64
N PRO A 128 -5.58 -12.04 6.33
CA PRO A 128 -4.14 -12.35 6.18
C PRO A 128 -3.47 -11.54 5.06
N ASP A 129 -4.24 -11.06 4.10
CA ASP A 129 -3.73 -10.24 2.99
C ASP A 129 -3.46 -8.78 3.36
N LYS A 130 -4.04 -8.29 4.46
CA LYS A 130 -3.83 -6.91 4.91
C LYS A 130 -2.45 -6.73 5.55
N ILE A 131 -1.83 -5.61 5.24
CA ILE A 131 -0.55 -5.21 5.83
C ILE A 131 -0.85 -4.48 7.14
N VAL A 132 -0.51 -5.13 8.26
CA VAL A 132 -0.66 -4.59 9.60
C VAL A 132 0.71 -4.22 10.14
N LEU A 133 0.86 -3.03 10.70
CA LEU A 133 2.08 -2.59 11.37
C LEU A 133 1.74 -2.05 12.76
N TYR A 134 2.43 -2.58 13.77
CA TYR A 134 2.54 -1.98 15.09
C TYR A 134 3.89 -1.26 15.22
N VAL A 135 3.84 -0.02 15.66
CA VAL A 135 5.03 0.80 15.91
C VAL A 135 4.74 1.73 17.09
N ASN A 136 5.72 1.90 17.99
CA ASN A 136 5.64 2.96 18.99
C ASN A 136 6.19 4.29 18.44
N ALA A 137 5.77 5.40 19.03
CA ALA A 137 6.14 6.73 18.56
C ALA A 137 7.64 6.99 18.56
N ASN A 138 8.40 6.48 19.53
CA ASN A 138 9.87 6.63 19.56
C ASN A 138 10.55 5.92 18.39
N LYS A 139 10.10 4.70 18.05
CA LYS A 139 10.63 3.96 16.92
C LYS A 139 10.28 4.64 15.60
N PHE A 140 9.05 5.11 15.44
CA PHE A 140 8.64 5.92 14.29
C PHE A 140 9.54 7.13 14.11
N GLN A 141 9.78 7.88 15.20
CA GLN A 141 10.67 9.04 15.18
C GLN A 141 12.09 8.67 14.77
N THR A 142 12.66 7.61 15.35
CA THR A 142 14.02 7.15 15.01
C THR A 142 14.11 6.82 13.52
N GLN A 143 13.18 6.05 12.98
CA GLN A 143 13.12 5.73 11.55
C GLN A 143 12.98 6.97 10.67
N PHE A 144 12.16 7.94 11.09
CA PHE A 144 12.02 9.20 10.37
C PHE A 144 13.33 9.99 10.34
N VAL A 145 14.00 10.15 11.49
CA VAL A 145 15.29 10.87 11.58
C VAL A 145 16.37 10.19 10.73
N GLU A 146 16.43 8.85 10.76
CA GLU A 146 17.34 8.07 9.93
C GLU A 146 17.05 8.26 8.44
N SER A 147 15.78 8.28 8.04
CA SER A 147 15.39 8.49 6.66
C SER A 147 15.79 9.87 6.13
N VAL A 148 15.67 10.90 6.98
CA VAL A 148 16.12 12.25 6.64
C VAL A 148 17.64 12.31 6.52
N ARG A 149 18.37 11.69 7.46
CA ARG A 149 19.84 11.66 7.45
C ARG A 149 20.38 10.95 6.21
N ASN A 150 19.72 9.88 5.78
CA ASN A 150 20.10 9.05 4.64
C ASN A 150 19.49 9.55 3.31
N ASN A 151 18.79 10.68 3.30
CA ASN A 151 18.08 11.24 2.14
C ASN A 151 17.03 10.31 1.52
N ASN A 152 16.42 9.43 2.34
CA ASN A 152 15.44 8.42 1.94
C ASN A 152 14.03 8.72 2.49
N LYS A 153 13.69 10.01 2.67
CA LYS A 153 12.40 10.42 3.23
C LYS A 153 11.21 9.91 2.39
N ASN A 154 11.36 9.88 1.06
CA ASN A 154 10.30 9.41 0.18
C ASN A 154 10.03 7.91 0.36
N ASP A 155 11.07 7.09 0.52
CA ASP A 155 10.92 5.65 0.77
C ASP A 155 10.24 5.40 2.11
N PHE A 156 10.57 6.19 3.13
CA PHE A 156 9.89 6.15 4.43
C PHE A 156 8.40 6.47 4.31
N LEU A 157 8.03 7.53 3.58
CA LEU A 157 6.62 7.88 3.36
C LEU A 157 5.90 6.77 2.58
N HIS A 158 6.49 6.28 1.48
CA HIS A 158 5.92 5.19 0.69
C HIS A 158 5.69 3.93 1.49
N PHE A 159 6.64 3.57 2.35
CA PHE A 159 6.53 2.42 3.24
C PHE A 159 5.27 2.52 4.12
N TYR A 160 5.08 3.66 4.81
CA TYR A 160 3.92 3.84 5.67
C TYR A 160 2.60 3.94 4.88
N GLN A 161 2.62 4.45 3.66
CA GLN A 161 1.44 4.55 2.79
C GLN A 161 0.95 3.19 2.28
N MET A 162 1.80 2.16 2.24
CA MET A 162 1.40 0.80 1.86
C MET A 162 0.63 0.05 2.97
N ILE A 163 0.66 0.53 4.20
CA ILE A 163 0.06 -0.14 5.36
C ILE A 163 -1.46 -0.04 5.28
N ASP A 164 -2.17 -1.14 5.57
CA ASP A 164 -3.63 -1.17 5.63
C ASP A 164 -4.17 -0.93 7.03
N VAL A 165 -3.43 -1.33 8.06
CA VAL A 165 -3.77 -1.09 9.46
C VAL A 165 -2.52 -0.62 10.19
N LEU A 166 -2.51 0.66 10.57
CA LEU A 166 -1.41 1.26 11.33
C LEU A 166 -1.81 1.39 12.80
N ILE A 167 -1.05 0.74 13.67
CA ILE A 167 -1.18 0.84 15.12
C ILE A 167 0.01 1.66 15.63
N LEU A 168 -0.28 2.87 16.10
CA LEU A 168 0.73 3.76 16.70
C LEU A 168 0.52 3.82 18.21
N ASP A 169 1.50 3.37 18.97
CA ASP A 169 1.47 3.39 20.42
C ASP A 169 2.31 4.56 20.97
N ASP A 170 1.95 5.00 22.18
CA ASP A 170 2.63 6.08 22.91
C ASP A 170 2.74 7.41 22.13
N VAL A 171 1.67 7.78 21.41
CA VAL A 171 1.64 8.97 20.55
C VAL A 171 2.01 10.27 21.27
N HIS A 172 1.86 10.33 22.59
CA HIS A 172 2.24 11.47 23.42
C HIS A 172 3.75 11.79 23.34
N GLU A 173 4.58 10.81 22.99
CA GLU A 173 6.01 10.98 22.77
C GLU A 173 6.37 11.90 21.57
N PHE A 174 5.39 12.23 20.73
CA PHE A 174 5.58 13.23 19.67
C PHE A 174 5.52 14.66 20.20
N ALA A 175 5.18 14.89 21.47
CA ALA A 175 5.12 16.22 22.06
C ALA A 175 6.46 16.96 21.87
N GLY A 176 6.40 18.21 21.36
CA GLY A 176 7.59 19.02 21.10
C GLY A 176 8.44 18.63 19.88
N LYS A 177 8.00 17.65 19.08
CA LYS A 177 8.73 17.14 17.91
C LYS A 177 8.00 17.50 16.60
N GLU A 178 7.89 18.80 16.32
CA GLU A 178 7.08 19.36 15.21
C GLU A 178 7.28 18.64 13.87
N LYS A 179 8.52 18.45 13.42
CA LYS A 179 8.80 17.79 12.14
C LYS A 179 8.31 16.34 12.08
N THR A 180 8.32 15.64 13.22
CA THR A 180 7.81 14.28 13.32
C THR A 180 6.27 14.30 13.31
N GLN A 181 5.67 15.25 14.01
CA GLN A 181 4.21 15.46 14.01
C GLN A 181 3.69 15.75 12.62
N ASP A 182 4.31 16.71 11.89
CA ASP A 182 3.93 17.05 10.51
C ASP A 182 4.04 15.86 9.58
N THR A 183 5.12 15.08 9.70
CA THR A 183 5.32 13.89 8.86
C THR A 183 4.31 12.81 9.19
N PHE A 184 4.03 12.59 10.47
CA PHE A 184 2.98 11.65 10.87
C PHE A 184 1.60 12.10 10.41
N PHE A 185 1.27 13.39 10.55
CA PHE A 185 0.01 13.95 10.08
C PHE A 185 -0.20 13.77 8.57
N HIS A 186 0.86 13.91 7.79
CA HIS A 186 0.81 13.62 6.35
C HIS A 186 0.48 12.16 6.06
N ILE A 187 1.12 11.22 6.77
CA ILE A 187 0.84 9.77 6.66
C ILE A 187 -0.58 9.48 7.12
N PHE A 188 -0.99 10.01 8.27
CA PHE A 188 -2.33 9.87 8.83
C PHE A 188 -3.42 10.27 7.81
N ASN A 189 -3.30 11.46 7.24
CA ASN A 189 -4.26 11.95 6.27
C ASN A 189 -4.34 11.04 5.03
N HIS A 190 -3.20 10.58 4.52
CA HIS A 190 -3.16 9.67 3.39
C HIS A 190 -3.88 8.35 3.69
N LEU A 191 -3.57 7.72 4.82
CA LEU A 191 -4.18 6.45 5.21
C LEU A 191 -5.68 6.60 5.47
N HIS A 192 -6.08 7.65 6.20
CA HIS A 192 -7.48 7.92 6.51
C HIS A 192 -8.32 8.17 5.24
N GLN A 193 -7.83 9.01 4.32
CA GLN A 193 -8.50 9.28 3.04
C GLN A 193 -8.58 8.04 2.14
N SER A 194 -7.62 7.13 2.27
CA SER A 194 -7.61 5.85 1.54
C SER A 194 -8.47 4.76 2.20
N GLY A 195 -9.23 5.09 3.26
CA GLY A 195 -10.08 4.13 3.98
C GLY A 195 -9.29 3.07 4.76
N LYS A 196 -8.02 3.33 5.04
CA LYS A 196 -7.17 2.43 5.83
C LYS A 196 -7.36 2.68 7.32
N GLN A 197 -7.20 1.65 8.15
CA GLN A 197 -7.45 1.73 9.58
C GLN A 197 -6.27 2.33 10.34
N LEU A 198 -6.57 3.24 11.27
CA LEU A 198 -5.63 3.84 12.22
C LEU A 198 -6.09 3.60 13.65
#